data_05b2077958becc2f58cba15f18ff8e7b
#
_entry.id   05b2077958becc2f58cba15f18ff8e7b
#
_cell.length_a   1.000
_cell.length_b   1.000
_cell.length_c   1.000
_cell.angle_alpha   90.00
_cell.angle_beta   90.00
_cell.angle_gamma   90.00
#
_symmetry.space_group_name_H-M   'P 1'
#
loop_
_entity.id
_entity.type
_entity.pdbx_description
1 polymer ?
#
loop_
_entity_poly.entity_id
_entity_poly.type
_entity_poly.pdbx_seq_one_letter_code
_entity_poly.pdbx_strand_id
1 'polypeptide(L)'
;MAKNSGLKINRKYTSPGDPYKDIVWEKRSSKIANPDGSVVFEMNDVEIPSTWSQVATDIMVSKYFRKAGVPQLDENGNELLDENGKKVLGPETSSKQVFNRLAETWRHWGEKTGYFASEVDAQAFEDELKYMLATQMAAPNSPQWFNTGLNYKYDLTGKAQGFWFVDPKTGELTAGEDSYSRPQPHACFIQSIDCLLYTSPSPRDLSTSRMPSSA
;
A
#
# COMPACT_ATOMS: atom_id res chain seq x y z
N MET A 1 28.80 -15.96 18.29
CA MET A 1 27.59 -15.52 17.55
C MET A 1 27.08 -14.26 18.22
N ALA A 2 27.15 -13.10 17.55
CA ALA A 2 26.55 -11.86 18.07
C ALA A 2 25.07 -12.09 18.27
N LYS A 3 24.55 -11.86 19.49
CA LYS A 3 23.13 -11.81 19.75
C LYS A 3 22.56 -10.76 18.81
N ASN A 4 21.72 -11.17 17.86
CA ASN A 4 20.97 -10.25 17.02
C ASN A 4 20.06 -9.44 17.95
N SER A 5 20.50 -8.25 18.33
CA SER A 5 19.70 -7.32 19.15
C SER A 5 18.74 -6.58 18.22
N GLY A 6 17.72 -7.30 17.76
CA GLY A 6 16.66 -6.69 16.96
C GLY A 6 16.01 -5.50 17.68
N LEU A 7 15.19 -4.76 16.96
CA LEU A 7 14.45 -3.60 17.48
C LEU A 7 13.44 -4.04 18.55
N LYS A 8 13.44 -3.35 19.67
CA LYS A 8 12.38 -3.42 20.69
C LYS A 8 11.38 -2.32 20.41
N ILE A 9 10.12 -2.69 20.35
CA ILE A 9 9.02 -1.77 20.07
C ILE A 9 8.17 -1.59 21.32
N ASN A 10 8.19 -0.40 21.87
CA ASN A 10 7.31 -0.05 22.97
C ASN A 10 5.98 0.49 22.42
N ARG A 11 4.87 -0.12 22.85
CA ARG A 11 3.53 0.37 22.50
C ARG A 11 3.32 1.75 23.11
N LYS A 12 2.79 2.67 22.30
CA LYS A 12 2.48 4.04 22.72
C LYS A 12 1.00 4.37 22.56
N TYR A 13 0.39 3.88 21.51
CA TYR A 13 -0.99 4.19 21.15
C TYR A 13 -1.92 2.99 21.29
N THR A 14 -1.39 1.79 21.25
CA THR A 14 -2.18 0.56 21.30
C THR A 14 -1.88 -0.28 22.54
N SER A 15 -2.83 -1.14 22.89
CA SER A 15 -2.64 -2.24 23.84
C SER A 15 -2.64 -3.57 23.09
N PRO A 16 -2.13 -4.67 23.67
CA PRO A 16 -2.28 -5.98 23.05
C PRO A 16 -3.74 -6.31 22.75
N GLY A 17 -4.00 -6.84 21.54
CA GLY A 17 -5.35 -7.17 21.06
C GLY A 17 -5.69 -6.41 19.77
N ASP A 18 -6.95 -6.02 19.62
CA ASP A 18 -7.39 -5.29 18.42
C ASP A 18 -6.84 -3.84 18.41
N PRO A 19 -5.99 -3.48 17.44
CA PRO A 19 -5.45 -2.11 17.33
C PRO A 19 -6.51 -1.06 16.98
N TYR A 20 -7.68 -1.49 16.54
CA TYR A 20 -8.77 -0.61 16.11
C TYR A 20 -9.87 -0.44 17.16
N LYS A 21 -9.75 -1.06 18.33
CA LYS A 21 -10.81 -1.10 19.37
C LYS A 21 -11.38 0.26 19.78
N ASP A 22 -10.52 1.30 19.77
CA ASP A 22 -10.88 2.66 20.18
C ASP A 22 -11.27 3.55 19.00
N ILE A 23 -11.36 2.99 17.77
CA ILE A 23 -11.73 3.72 16.56
C ILE A 23 -13.17 3.43 16.21
N VAL A 24 -13.97 4.48 16.09
CA VAL A 24 -15.35 4.38 15.61
C VAL A 24 -15.33 4.32 14.08
N TRP A 25 -15.98 3.32 13.53
CA TRP A 25 -16.08 3.08 12.09
C TRP A 25 -17.48 3.41 11.59
N GLU A 26 -17.57 3.92 10.37
CA GLU A 26 -18.84 4.17 9.70
C GLU A 26 -18.78 3.79 8.23
N LYS A 27 -19.95 3.55 7.64
CA LYS A 27 -20.08 3.32 6.21
C LYS A 27 -20.37 4.63 5.51
N ARG A 28 -19.63 4.91 4.45
CA ARG A 28 -19.79 6.11 3.62
C ARG A 28 -19.90 5.75 2.16
N SER A 29 -20.41 6.71 1.38
CA SER A 29 -20.34 6.66 -0.09
C SER A 29 -19.28 7.62 -0.58
N SER A 30 -18.54 7.21 -1.61
CA SER A 30 -17.60 8.04 -2.34
C SER A 30 -18.04 8.17 -3.78
N LYS A 31 -18.21 9.41 -4.25
CA LYS A 31 -18.68 9.71 -5.60
C LYS A 31 -17.87 10.83 -6.22
N ILE A 32 -17.35 10.59 -7.39
CA ILE A 32 -16.64 11.58 -8.21
C ILE A 32 -17.42 11.78 -9.50
N ALA A 33 -17.80 13.00 -9.77
CA ALA A 33 -18.51 13.38 -10.98
C ALA A 33 -17.76 14.48 -11.73
N ASN A 34 -17.92 14.51 -13.04
CA ASN A 34 -17.46 15.59 -13.90
C ASN A 34 -18.34 16.84 -13.72
N PRO A 35 -17.91 18.02 -14.20
CA PRO A 35 -18.71 19.23 -14.17
C PRO A 35 -20.06 19.13 -14.90
N ASP A 36 -20.20 18.22 -15.87
CA ASP A 36 -21.42 17.93 -16.60
C ASP A 36 -22.39 16.99 -15.85
N GLY A 37 -22.00 16.55 -14.62
CA GLY A 37 -22.79 15.65 -13.79
C GLY A 37 -22.58 14.15 -14.09
N SER A 38 -21.81 13.79 -15.12
CA SER A 38 -21.51 12.39 -15.40
C SER A 38 -20.64 11.79 -14.29
N VAL A 39 -21.01 10.60 -13.81
CA VAL A 39 -20.32 9.92 -12.72
C VAL A 39 -19.09 9.19 -13.27
N VAL A 40 -17.91 9.57 -12.78
CA VAL A 40 -16.63 8.93 -13.12
C VAL A 40 -16.35 7.74 -12.22
N PHE A 41 -16.72 7.87 -10.95
CA PHE A 41 -16.48 6.84 -9.94
C PHE A 41 -17.56 6.93 -8.86
N GLU A 42 -18.08 5.78 -8.45
CA GLU A 42 -19.00 5.68 -7.32
C GLU A 42 -18.76 4.37 -6.59
N MET A 43 -18.69 4.41 -5.27
CA MET A 43 -18.62 3.25 -4.40
C MET A 43 -19.35 3.55 -3.10
N ASN A 44 -20.29 2.68 -2.76
CA ASN A 44 -21.14 2.81 -1.59
C ASN A 44 -20.70 1.84 -0.48
N ASP A 45 -21.17 2.10 0.74
CA ASP A 45 -20.97 1.23 1.91
C ASP A 45 -19.49 0.96 2.26
N VAL A 46 -18.59 1.90 1.94
CA VAL A 46 -17.17 1.78 2.29
C VAL A 46 -16.95 2.07 3.75
N GLU A 47 -16.24 1.16 4.44
CA GLU A 47 -15.94 1.31 5.86
C GLU A 47 -14.70 2.19 6.08
N ILE A 48 -14.91 3.31 6.79
CA ILE A 48 -13.90 4.35 7.04
C ILE A 48 -13.93 4.77 8.52
N PRO A 49 -12.82 5.18 9.15
CA PRO A 49 -12.87 5.77 10.47
C PRO A 49 -13.74 7.04 10.47
N SER A 50 -14.64 7.17 11.45
CA SER A 50 -15.61 8.28 11.53
C SER A 50 -14.97 9.67 11.61
N THR A 51 -13.73 9.75 12.09
CA THR A 51 -12.97 10.99 12.21
C THR A 51 -12.41 11.52 10.89
N TRP A 52 -12.44 10.72 9.81
CA TRP A 52 -11.92 11.16 8.53
C TRP A 52 -12.86 12.14 7.85
N SER A 53 -12.29 13.11 7.13
CA SER A 53 -13.08 14.01 6.27
C SER A 53 -13.63 13.26 5.05
N GLN A 54 -14.67 13.80 4.41
CA GLN A 54 -15.20 13.23 3.17
C GLN A 54 -14.14 13.25 2.05
N VAL A 55 -13.34 14.31 1.98
CA VAL A 55 -12.24 14.41 1.00
C VAL A 55 -11.20 13.30 1.20
N ALA A 56 -10.81 13.02 2.46
CA ALA A 56 -9.90 11.92 2.77
C ALA A 56 -10.50 10.56 2.39
N THR A 57 -11.81 10.38 2.64
CA THR A 57 -12.57 9.19 2.22
C THR A 57 -12.51 9.04 0.70
N ASP A 58 -12.84 10.09 -0.05
CA ASP A 58 -12.88 10.05 -1.52
C ASP A 58 -11.51 9.74 -2.13
N ILE A 59 -10.44 10.29 -1.56
CA ILE A 59 -9.06 9.99 -1.99
C ILE A 59 -8.71 8.53 -1.68
N MET A 60 -8.97 8.06 -0.47
CA MET A 60 -8.68 6.67 -0.07
C MET A 60 -9.42 5.70 -0.99
N VAL A 61 -10.73 5.88 -1.15
CA VAL A 61 -11.57 4.97 -1.91
C VAL A 61 -11.28 5.04 -3.40
N SER A 62 -11.18 6.24 -3.99
CA SER A 62 -10.99 6.39 -5.43
C SER A 62 -9.59 6.04 -5.90
N LYS A 63 -8.56 6.31 -5.10
CA LYS A 63 -7.15 6.20 -5.49
C LYS A 63 -6.47 4.96 -4.92
N TYR A 64 -6.69 4.62 -3.65
CA TYR A 64 -5.87 3.65 -2.93
C TYR A 64 -6.54 2.30 -2.70
N PHE A 65 -7.86 2.20 -2.70
CA PHE A 65 -8.52 0.90 -2.68
C PHE A 65 -8.18 0.09 -3.93
N ARG A 66 -7.80 -1.17 -3.76
CA ARG A 66 -7.67 -2.11 -4.88
C ARG A 66 -9.07 -2.36 -5.46
N LYS A 67 -9.21 -2.20 -6.77
CA LYS A 67 -10.52 -2.24 -7.44
C LYS A 67 -10.97 -3.63 -7.86
N ALA A 68 -10.07 -4.60 -7.93
CA ALA A 68 -10.38 -5.95 -8.38
C ALA A 68 -9.34 -6.95 -7.87
N GLY A 69 -9.74 -8.22 -7.82
CA GLY A 69 -8.85 -9.32 -7.46
C GLY A 69 -8.73 -9.56 -5.96
N VAL A 70 -9.46 -8.81 -5.11
CA VAL A 70 -9.43 -9.01 -3.66
C VAL A 70 -10.45 -10.07 -3.27
N PRO A 71 -10.06 -11.13 -2.54
CA PRO A 71 -11.00 -12.10 -2.01
C PRO A 71 -12.08 -11.42 -1.16
N GLN A 72 -13.33 -11.69 -1.46
CA GLN A 72 -14.46 -11.17 -0.68
C GLN A 72 -14.71 -12.07 0.51
N LEU A 73 -15.13 -11.49 1.63
CA LEU A 73 -15.38 -12.18 2.88
C LEU A 73 -16.86 -12.11 3.25
N ASP A 74 -17.34 -13.13 3.94
CA ASP A 74 -18.65 -13.13 4.57
C ASP A 74 -18.65 -12.31 5.88
N GLU A 75 -19.80 -12.24 6.55
CA GLU A 75 -19.96 -11.53 7.83
C GLU A 75 -19.10 -12.10 8.97
N ASN A 76 -18.63 -13.34 8.84
CA ASN A 76 -17.78 -14.02 9.80
C ASN A 76 -16.28 -13.91 9.47
N GLY A 77 -15.95 -13.27 8.33
CA GLY A 77 -14.57 -13.11 7.87
C GLY A 77 -14.02 -14.30 7.09
N ASN A 78 -14.86 -15.24 6.65
CA ASN A 78 -14.45 -16.35 5.79
C ASN A 78 -14.52 -15.94 4.31
N GLU A 79 -13.64 -16.53 3.50
CA GLU A 79 -13.64 -16.28 2.06
C GLU A 79 -14.94 -16.79 1.41
N LEU A 80 -15.59 -15.92 0.66
CA LEU A 80 -16.74 -16.27 -0.17
C LEU A 80 -16.31 -17.12 -1.36
N LEU A 81 -17.00 -18.24 -1.56
CA LEU A 81 -16.80 -19.13 -2.72
C LEU A 81 -18.03 -19.07 -3.63
N ASP A 82 -17.80 -19.14 -4.92
CA ASP A 82 -18.87 -19.28 -5.92
C ASP A 82 -19.39 -20.75 -5.98
N GLU A 83 -20.37 -20.99 -6.83
CA GLU A 83 -21.00 -22.32 -7.03
C GLU A 83 -20.00 -23.40 -7.47
N ASN A 84 -18.82 -23.01 -7.99
CA ASN A 84 -17.76 -23.90 -8.43
C ASN A 84 -16.61 -24.04 -7.40
N GLY A 85 -16.79 -23.46 -6.19
CA GLY A 85 -15.78 -23.48 -5.14
C GLY A 85 -14.59 -22.54 -5.38
N LYS A 86 -14.71 -21.56 -6.29
CA LYS A 86 -13.69 -20.53 -6.51
C LYS A 86 -13.97 -19.32 -5.64
N LYS A 87 -12.89 -18.65 -5.20
CA LYS A 87 -12.98 -17.41 -4.44
C LYS A 87 -13.73 -16.34 -5.24
N VAL A 88 -14.72 -15.73 -4.62
CA VAL A 88 -15.37 -14.53 -5.15
C VAL A 88 -14.39 -13.36 -5.01
N LEU A 89 -14.08 -12.72 -6.11
CA LEU A 89 -13.12 -11.62 -6.16
C LEU A 89 -13.83 -10.29 -6.43
N GLY A 90 -13.37 -9.24 -5.76
CA GLY A 90 -13.94 -7.90 -5.90
C GLY A 90 -12.94 -6.80 -5.53
N PRO A 91 -13.45 -5.60 -5.19
CA PRO A 91 -12.62 -4.51 -4.66
C PRO A 91 -12.37 -4.63 -3.16
N GLU A 92 -11.43 -3.84 -2.63
CA GLU A 92 -11.41 -3.50 -1.21
C GLU A 92 -12.65 -2.64 -0.87
N THR A 93 -13.27 -2.91 0.28
CA THR A 93 -14.50 -2.22 0.75
C THR A 93 -14.30 -1.53 2.09
N SER A 94 -13.17 -1.77 2.74
CA SER A 94 -12.83 -1.19 4.03
C SER A 94 -11.41 -0.65 4.01
N SER A 95 -11.21 0.52 4.59
CA SER A 95 -9.86 1.06 4.80
C SER A 95 -9.02 0.20 5.75
N LYS A 96 -9.66 -0.63 6.61
CA LYS A 96 -8.96 -1.66 7.41
C LYS A 96 -8.17 -2.61 6.52
N GLN A 97 -8.73 -3.02 5.38
CA GLN A 97 -8.04 -3.91 4.44
C GLN A 97 -6.75 -3.28 3.94
N VAL A 98 -6.81 -1.98 3.63
CA VAL A 98 -5.62 -1.23 3.19
C VAL A 98 -4.58 -1.13 4.30
N PHE A 99 -4.98 -0.73 5.51
CA PHE A 99 -4.05 -0.60 6.64
C PHE A 99 -3.43 -1.95 7.01
N ASN A 100 -4.25 -3.01 7.01
CA ASN A 100 -3.80 -4.37 7.32
C ASN A 100 -2.77 -4.85 6.28
N ARG A 101 -3.07 -4.74 4.98
CA ARG A 101 -2.11 -5.23 3.97
C ARG A 101 -0.78 -4.49 4.01
N LEU A 102 -0.77 -3.20 4.34
CA LEU A 102 0.47 -2.44 4.48
C LEU A 102 1.25 -2.89 5.72
N ALA A 103 0.64 -2.79 6.91
CA ALA A 103 1.30 -3.04 8.17
C ALA A 103 1.78 -4.51 8.31
N GLU A 104 0.93 -5.46 7.92
CA GLU A 104 1.26 -6.89 7.94
C GLU A 104 2.40 -7.23 6.97
N THR A 105 2.45 -6.60 5.81
CA THR A 105 3.54 -6.80 4.86
C THR A 105 4.86 -6.25 5.38
N TRP A 106 4.85 -5.05 5.96
CA TRP A 106 6.05 -4.47 6.56
C TRP A 106 6.54 -5.29 7.76
N ARG A 107 5.63 -5.79 8.60
CA ARG A 107 5.98 -6.74 9.66
C ARG A 107 6.61 -7.99 9.07
N HIS A 108 5.96 -8.62 8.08
CA HIS A 108 6.48 -9.83 7.43
C HIS A 108 7.91 -9.63 6.89
N TRP A 109 8.16 -8.50 6.23
CA TRP A 109 9.51 -8.20 5.75
C TRP A 109 10.50 -7.99 6.88
N GLY A 110 10.08 -7.32 7.96
CA GLY A 110 10.91 -7.12 9.15
C GLY A 110 11.25 -8.43 9.86
N GLU A 111 10.30 -9.33 10.00
CA GLU A 111 10.52 -10.67 10.57
C GLU A 111 11.47 -11.49 9.72
N LYS A 112 11.24 -11.54 8.41
CA LYS A 112 12.08 -12.26 7.45
C LYS A 112 13.54 -11.81 7.43
N THR A 113 13.79 -10.56 7.73
CA THR A 113 15.12 -9.94 7.74
C THR A 113 15.69 -9.77 9.15
N GLY A 114 14.97 -10.24 10.18
CA GLY A 114 15.46 -10.24 11.56
C GLY A 114 15.51 -8.85 12.21
N TYR A 115 14.62 -7.94 11.83
CA TYR A 115 14.60 -6.57 12.37
C TYR A 115 14.07 -6.50 13.80
N PHE A 116 13.21 -7.41 14.23
CA PHE A 116 12.60 -7.37 15.55
C PHE A 116 13.35 -8.25 16.56
N ALA A 117 13.36 -7.80 17.81
CA ALA A 117 13.97 -8.56 18.90
C ALA A 117 13.14 -9.79 19.30
N SER A 118 11.81 -9.71 19.12
CA SER A 118 10.86 -10.79 19.42
C SER A 118 9.60 -10.67 18.56
N GLU A 119 8.78 -11.72 18.56
CA GLU A 119 7.45 -11.71 17.95
C GLU A 119 6.52 -10.67 18.59
N VAL A 120 6.65 -10.45 19.91
CA VAL A 120 5.90 -9.43 20.63
C VAL A 120 6.24 -8.02 20.11
N ASP A 121 7.51 -7.77 19.80
CA ASP A 121 7.93 -6.49 19.20
C ASP A 121 7.41 -6.35 17.76
N ALA A 122 7.41 -7.42 16.97
CA ALA A 122 6.85 -7.44 15.63
C ALA A 122 5.33 -7.16 15.65
N GLN A 123 4.60 -7.77 16.60
CA GLN A 123 3.18 -7.50 16.76
C GLN A 123 2.92 -6.07 17.25
N ALA A 124 3.72 -5.56 18.16
CA ALA A 124 3.61 -4.18 18.61
C ALA A 124 3.83 -3.19 17.44
N PHE A 125 4.83 -3.44 16.59
CA PHE A 125 5.08 -2.64 15.40
C PHE A 125 3.87 -2.62 14.46
N GLU A 126 3.29 -3.77 14.18
CA GLU A 126 2.12 -3.89 13.31
C GLU A 126 0.92 -3.13 13.87
N ASP A 127 0.60 -3.33 15.16
CA ASP A 127 -0.55 -2.71 15.81
C ASP A 127 -0.42 -1.19 15.86
N GLU A 128 0.76 -0.67 16.25
CA GLU A 128 1.04 0.77 16.26
C GLU A 128 0.88 1.37 14.87
N LEU A 129 1.40 0.72 13.82
CA LEU A 129 1.24 1.20 12.45
C LEU A 129 -0.22 1.19 11.99
N LYS A 130 -0.98 0.13 12.26
CA LYS A 130 -2.41 0.06 11.94
C LYS A 130 -3.17 1.22 12.58
N TYR A 131 -2.92 1.48 13.85
CA TYR A 131 -3.53 2.62 14.56
C TYR A 131 -3.12 3.96 13.97
N MET A 132 -1.82 4.18 13.72
CA MET A 132 -1.30 5.44 13.17
C MET A 132 -1.85 5.74 11.77
N LEU A 133 -1.99 4.71 10.92
CA LEU A 133 -2.59 4.86 9.59
C LEU A 133 -4.08 5.21 9.69
N ALA A 134 -4.83 4.52 10.55
CA ALA A 134 -6.27 4.74 10.73
C ALA A 134 -6.59 6.10 11.35
N THR A 135 -5.72 6.62 12.21
CA THR A 135 -5.89 7.94 12.86
C THR A 135 -5.19 9.08 12.10
N GLN A 136 -4.65 8.82 10.91
CA GLN A 136 -3.93 9.80 10.08
C GLN A 136 -2.69 10.43 10.76
N MET A 137 -2.08 9.73 11.73
CA MET A 137 -0.81 10.15 12.33
C MET A 137 0.38 9.90 11.40
N ALA A 138 0.25 8.92 10.51
CA ALA A 138 1.23 8.59 9.49
C ALA A 138 0.54 8.31 8.16
N ALA A 139 1.19 8.70 7.07
CA ALA A 139 0.75 8.38 5.73
C ALA A 139 1.98 8.06 4.86
N PRO A 140 2.07 6.86 4.29
CA PRO A 140 3.11 6.55 3.32
C PRO A 140 2.86 7.28 2.00
N ASN A 141 3.87 7.30 1.13
CA ASN A 141 3.72 7.83 -0.21
C ASN A 141 2.74 7.00 -1.06
N SER A 142 2.22 7.59 -2.13
CA SER A 142 1.20 6.95 -2.98
C SER A 142 1.59 5.56 -3.51
N PRO A 143 2.81 5.29 -3.99
CA PRO A 143 3.20 3.94 -4.43
C PRO A 143 3.11 2.87 -3.35
N GLN A 144 3.33 3.21 -2.08
CA GLN A 144 3.11 2.29 -0.96
C GLN A 144 1.63 1.94 -0.84
N TRP A 145 0.75 2.94 -0.86
CA TRP A 145 -0.69 2.74 -0.82
C TRP A 145 -1.19 1.86 -1.98
N PHE A 146 -0.65 2.06 -3.20
CA PHE A 146 -1.10 1.32 -4.38
C PHE A 146 -0.65 -0.14 -4.39
N ASN A 147 0.61 -0.41 -4.00
CA ASN A 147 1.28 -1.64 -4.37
C ASN A 147 1.63 -2.55 -3.19
N THR A 148 1.87 -1.97 -1.99
CA THR A 148 2.34 -2.75 -0.84
C THR A 148 1.25 -3.69 -0.35
N GLY A 149 1.61 -4.95 -0.21
CA GLY A 149 0.77 -6.00 0.35
C GLY A 149 -0.19 -6.67 -0.63
N LEU A 150 -0.31 -6.21 -1.87
CA LEU A 150 -1.20 -6.83 -2.85
C LEU A 150 -0.81 -8.29 -3.13
N ASN A 151 0.48 -8.57 -3.30
CA ASN A 151 0.96 -9.94 -3.47
C ASN A 151 0.88 -10.71 -2.15
N TYR A 152 1.43 -10.15 -1.05
CA TYR A 152 1.48 -10.83 0.25
C TYR A 152 0.10 -11.21 0.81
N LYS A 153 -0.89 -10.30 0.68
CA LYS A 153 -2.21 -10.49 1.30
C LYS A 153 -3.24 -11.16 0.38
N TYR A 154 -3.13 -10.90 -0.93
CA TYR A 154 -4.16 -11.30 -1.89
C TYR A 154 -3.63 -12.19 -3.02
N ASP A 155 -2.35 -12.59 -2.98
CA ASP A 155 -1.68 -13.36 -4.05
C ASP A 155 -1.78 -12.71 -5.43
N LEU A 156 -1.94 -11.38 -5.46
CA LEU A 156 -2.02 -10.67 -6.73
C LEU A 156 -0.65 -10.59 -7.39
N THR A 157 -0.61 -10.90 -8.66
CA THR A 157 0.56 -10.77 -9.52
C THR A 157 0.27 -9.77 -10.63
N GLY A 158 1.32 -9.18 -11.19
CA GLY A 158 1.23 -8.24 -12.29
C GLY A 158 2.41 -8.40 -13.24
N LYS A 159 2.27 -7.85 -14.45
CA LYS A 159 3.37 -7.89 -15.42
C LYS A 159 4.59 -7.17 -14.88
N ALA A 160 5.77 -7.71 -15.15
CA ALA A 160 7.04 -7.06 -14.87
C ALA A 160 7.07 -5.64 -15.48
N GLN A 161 7.60 -4.67 -14.71
CA GLN A 161 7.69 -3.27 -15.12
C GLN A 161 9.14 -2.82 -15.39
N GLY A 162 10.03 -3.80 -15.65
CA GLY A 162 11.41 -3.51 -16.01
C GLY A 162 12.31 -3.05 -14.87
N PHE A 163 11.96 -3.34 -13.61
CA PHE A 163 12.85 -3.07 -12.48
C PHE A 163 13.83 -4.22 -12.26
N TRP A 164 14.96 -3.90 -11.62
CA TRP A 164 16.01 -4.84 -11.26
C TRP A 164 16.23 -4.78 -9.75
N PHE A 165 16.63 -5.90 -9.17
CA PHE A 165 16.99 -5.98 -7.75
C PHE A 165 18.17 -6.94 -7.56
N VAL A 166 18.85 -6.83 -6.44
CA VAL A 166 19.88 -7.80 -6.03
C VAL A 166 19.19 -8.93 -5.28
N ASP A 167 19.29 -10.15 -5.79
CA ASP A 167 18.73 -11.31 -5.10
C ASP A 167 19.50 -11.53 -3.77
N PRO A 168 18.81 -11.53 -2.63
CA PRO A 168 19.46 -11.66 -1.33
C PRO A 168 20.10 -13.05 -1.08
N LYS A 169 19.77 -14.05 -1.89
CA LYS A 169 20.33 -15.41 -1.76
C LYS A 169 21.59 -15.59 -2.61
N THR A 170 21.57 -15.06 -3.82
CA THR A 170 22.68 -15.22 -4.76
C THR A 170 23.62 -14.02 -4.79
N GLY A 171 23.15 -12.85 -4.39
CA GLY A 171 23.87 -11.58 -4.53
C GLY A 171 23.91 -11.04 -5.97
N GLU A 172 23.22 -11.68 -6.90
CA GLU A 172 23.22 -11.31 -8.32
C GLU A 172 22.13 -10.31 -8.67
N LEU A 173 22.41 -9.47 -9.67
CA LEU A 173 21.44 -8.56 -10.22
C LEU A 173 20.41 -9.30 -11.05
N THR A 174 19.16 -9.28 -10.62
CA THR A 174 18.06 -10.07 -11.19
C THR A 174 16.93 -9.15 -11.67
N ALA A 175 16.38 -9.44 -12.84
CA ALA A 175 15.19 -8.73 -13.33
C ALA A 175 13.94 -9.13 -12.52
N GLY A 176 13.09 -8.15 -12.19
CA GLY A 176 11.81 -8.41 -11.57
C GLY A 176 10.83 -9.05 -12.55
N GLU A 177 10.20 -10.14 -12.16
CA GLU A 177 9.22 -10.87 -12.98
C GLU A 177 7.78 -10.41 -12.71
N ASP A 178 7.53 -9.84 -11.53
CA ASP A 178 6.21 -9.43 -11.06
C ASP A 178 6.28 -8.06 -10.35
N SER A 179 5.30 -7.20 -10.63
CA SER A 179 5.27 -5.84 -10.10
C SER A 179 4.79 -5.72 -8.65
N TYR A 180 4.18 -6.76 -8.08
CA TYR A 180 3.61 -6.71 -6.73
C TYR A 180 4.38 -7.50 -5.68
N SER A 181 5.15 -8.52 -6.06
CA SER A 181 5.99 -9.30 -5.12
C SER A 181 7.14 -8.46 -4.55
N ARG A 182 7.63 -7.50 -5.33
CA ARG A 182 8.68 -6.54 -4.94
C ARG A 182 8.27 -5.14 -5.36
N PRO A 183 7.29 -4.53 -4.68
CA PRO A 183 6.77 -3.22 -5.06
C PRO A 183 7.85 -2.15 -4.99
N GLN A 184 7.87 -1.26 -5.97
CA GLN A 184 8.76 -0.11 -6.02
C GLN A 184 8.08 1.08 -5.31
N PRO A 185 8.48 1.44 -4.09
CA PRO A 185 7.77 2.43 -3.27
C PRO A 185 8.18 3.87 -3.57
N HIS A 186 8.94 4.10 -4.63
CA HIS A 186 9.45 5.43 -4.95
C HIS A 186 8.35 6.34 -5.50
N ALA A 187 8.15 7.49 -4.88
CA ALA A 187 7.21 8.51 -5.35
C ALA A 187 7.93 9.65 -6.07
N CYS A 188 9.16 9.94 -5.65
CA CYS A 188 9.91 11.08 -6.14
C CYS A 188 11.34 10.66 -6.48
N PHE A 189 11.84 11.19 -7.58
CA PHE A 189 13.22 11.05 -7.97
C PHE A 189 13.87 12.44 -7.96
N ILE A 190 15.02 12.54 -7.33
CA ILE A 190 15.85 13.74 -7.38
C ILE A 190 16.97 13.45 -8.34
N GLN A 191 17.02 14.20 -9.44
CA GLN A 191 18.10 14.16 -10.41
C GLN A 191 18.86 15.47 -10.40
N SER A 192 20.18 15.39 -10.41
CA SER A 192 21.05 16.51 -10.66
C SER A 192 21.43 16.50 -12.14
N ILE A 193 21.27 17.65 -12.80
CA ILE A 193 21.70 17.85 -14.18
C ILE A 193 22.84 18.86 -14.13
N ASP A 194 24.06 18.36 -14.23
CA ASP A 194 25.25 19.18 -14.04
C ASP A 194 25.59 20.07 -15.23
N CYS A 195 25.10 19.75 -16.42
CA CYS A 195 25.48 20.45 -17.64
C CYS A 195 24.28 20.81 -18.53
N LEU A 196 23.69 19.83 -19.23
CA LEU A 196 22.67 20.06 -20.24
C LEU A 196 21.51 19.03 -20.09
N LEU A 197 20.30 19.44 -20.48
CA LEU A 197 19.10 18.60 -20.42
C LEU A 197 19.23 17.30 -21.23
N TYR A 198 20.03 17.27 -22.27
CA TYR A 198 20.24 16.05 -23.07
C TYR A 198 21.05 14.97 -22.31
N THR A 199 21.69 15.31 -21.20
CA THR A 199 22.38 14.33 -20.34
C THR A 199 21.42 13.66 -19.35
N SER A 200 20.18 14.11 -19.28
CA SER A 200 19.15 13.51 -18.44
C SER A 200 18.82 12.11 -18.95
N PRO A 201 18.78 11.09 -18.07
CA PRO A 201 18.42 9.73 -18.46
C PRO A 201 16.92 9.55 -18.72
N SER A 202 16.09 10.58 -18.57
CA SER A 202 14.65 10.49 -18.76
C SER A 202 14.28 10.50 -20.25
N PRO A 203 13.64 9.46 -20.77
CA PRO A 203 13.13 9.45 -22.14
C PRO A 203 12.14 10.59 -22.42
N ARG A 204 11.45 11.07 -21.39
CA ARG A 204 10.52 12.20 -21.51
C ARG A 204 11.26 13.49 -21.80
N ASP A 205 12.38 13.72 -21.13
CA ASP A 205 13.19 14.91 -21.36
C ASP A 205 13.82 14.89 -22.75
N LEU A 206 14.21 13.72 -23.23
CA LEU A 206 14.76 13.53 -24.57
C LEU A 206 13.72 13.68 -25.68
N SER A 207 12.46 13.30 -25.42
CA SER A 207 11.43 13.24 -26.47
C SER A 207 10.45 14.42 -26.47
N THR A 208 10.22 15.07 -25.33
CA THR A 208 9.15 16.08 -25.19
C THR A 208 9.58 17.40 -24.57
N SER A 209 10.71 17.44 -23.89
CA SER A 209 11.24 18.69 -23.32
C SER A 209 11.90 19.53 -24.41
N ARG A 210 11.08 20.23 -25.17
CA ARG A 210 11.57 21.39 -25.91
C ARG A 210 11.63 22.56 -24.95
N MET A 211 12.82 22.99 -24.59
CA MET A 211 12.99 24.31 -24.00
C MET A 211 12.30 25.32 -24.91
N PRO A 212 11.40 26.18 -24.40
CA PRO A 212 11.00 27.34 -25.18
C PRO A 212 12.28 28.05 -25.56
N SER A 213 12.51 28.24 -26.85
CA SER A 213 13.53 29.16 -27.30
C SER A 213 13.12 30.55 -26.82
N SER A 214 13.56 30.89 -25.61
CA SER A 214 13.49 32.28 -25.18
C SER A 214 14.40 33.06 -26.08
N ALA A 215 13.81 33.80 -26.96
CA ALA A 215 14.47 34.89 -27.61
C ALA A 215 15.01 35.89 -26.58
#